data_01780cc7befa4436ff4724268c623646
#
_entry.id   01780cc7befa4436ff4724268c623646
#
_cell.length_a   1.000
_cell.length_b   1.000
_cell.length_c   1.000
_cell.angle_alpha   90.00
_cell.angle_beta   90.00
_cell.angle_gamma   90.00
#
_symmetry.space_group_name_H-M   'P 1'
#
loop_
_entity.id
_entity.type
_entity.pdbx_description
1 polymer ?
#
loop_
_entity_poly.entity_id
_entity_poly.type
_entity_poly.pdbx_seq_one_letter_code
_entity_poly.pdbx_strand_id
1 'polypeptide(L)'
;MSQFFFNQRASLVNDVIEGTIIASPWNNLARLESDPAIRVVVRRDLNKNNVAVISGGGAGHEPAHVGFIGKGMLTAAVCGDLFASPSVDAVLTAIQAVTGEAGCLLIVKNYTGDRLNFGLAAEKARRLGYNVEMLIVGDDISLPDNKQPRGIAGTILVHKVAGYFAERGFNLATVLREAQYAASHTASIGVALASCHLPQEADSAPRHQAGHAELGMGIHGEPGASTIATQNSAEIVNLMVEKLTAALPETGRLAVMLNNLGGVSVAEMAILTRELANTPLQARIDWLIGPASLVTALDMKGFSLTTIVLEESIEKALLSDVETASWQKPVQPRTINVVPSTLDSARVDFTPSANPQVGDYVAQVTGALIDLEEHLNALDAKVGDGDTGSTFAAGAREIADLLQRQQLPLNDLPTLFALIGERLTVVMGGSSGVLMSIFFTAAGQKLGQGASVAEALNAGLEQMKFYGGADEGDRTMIDALQPALAALLAEPENLQAAFAAAQAGADRTCQSSKAGAGRASYLNSDSLLGNMDPGAHAVAMVFKALAER
;
A
#
# COMPACT_ATOMS: atom_id res chain seq x y z
N MET A 1 22.15 -4.19 -9.31
CA MET A 1 21.00 -4.93 -9.88
C MET A 1 19.91 -3.91 -10.18
N SER A 2 19.10 -4.11 -11.22
CA SER A 2 18.01 -3.16 -11.54
C SER A 2 16.96 -3.18 -10.42
N GLN A 3 16.54 -2.02 -9.95
CA GLN A 3 15.42 -1.86 -9.02
C GLN A 3 14.07 -1.81 -9.76
N PHE A 4 14.08 -1.79 -11.10
CA PHE A 4 12.92 -1.66 -11.96
C PHE A 4 12.79 -2.84 -12.93
N PHE A 5 11.56 -3.20 -13.25
CA PHE A 5 11.23 -4.17 -14.29
C PHE A 5 11.19 -3.48 -15.66
N PHE A 6 12.34 -3.26 -16.31
CA PHE A 6 12.44 -2.73 -17.66
C PHE A 6 13.60 -3.38 -18.44
N ASN A 7 13.55 -3.28 -19.75
CA ASN A 7 14.57 -3.89 -20.62
C ASN A 7 15.79 -2.98 -20.79
N GLN A 8 15.60 -1.86 -21.48
CA GLN A 8 16.66 -0.89 -21.75
C GLN A 8 16.12 0.53 -21.63
N ARG A 9 16.96 1.46 -21.19
CA ARG A 9 16.60 2.89 -21.06
C ARG A 9 16.11 3.48 -22.39
N ALA A 10 16.72 3.09 -23.50
CA ALA A 10 16.38 3.62 -24.84
C ALA A 10 15.00 3.14 -25.33
N SER A 11 14.54 1.95 -24.95
CA SER A 11 13.23 1.42 -25.35
C SER A 11 12.12 1.71 -24.35
N LEU A 12 12.45 2.12 -23.12
CA LEU A 12 11.55 2.21 -21.98
C LEU A 12 10.22 2.86 -22.32
N VAL A 13 10.22 4.06 -22.88
CA VAL A 13 8.98 4.79 -23.18
C VAL A 13 8.15 4.09 -24.26
N ASN A 14 8.80 3.52 -25.27
CA ASN A 14 8.11 2.74 -26.30
C ASN A 14 7.50 1.47 -25.73
N ASP A 15 8.24 0.75 -24.87
CA ASP A 15 7.77 -0.48 -24.22
C ASP A 15 6.54 -0.18 -23.34
N VAL A 16 6.55 0.93 -22.59
CA VAL A 16 5.42 1.39 -21.77
C VAL A 16 4.20 1.72 -22.63
N ILE A 17 4.39 2.48 -23.72
CA ILE A 17 3.29 2.83 -24.65
C ILE A 17 2.67 1.56 -25.24
N GLU A 18 3.49 0.64 -25.73
CA GLU A 18 3.00 -0.61 -26.32
C GLU A 18 2.29 -1.49 -25.31
N GLY A 19 2.83 -1.62 -24.08
CA GLY A 19 2.18 -2.32 -23.00
C GLY A 19 0.82 -1.72 -22.63
N THR A 20 0.73 -0.38 -22.58
CA THR A 20 -0.53 0.33 -22.30
C THR A 20 -1.58 0.09 -23.40
N ILE A 21 -1.17 0.12 -24.68
CA ILE A 21 -2.08 -0.15 -25.80
C ILE A 21 -2.57 -1.60 -25.75
N ILE A 22 -1.68 -2.57 -25.51
CA ILE A 22 -2.02 -4.00 -25.42
C ILE A 22 -3.01 -4.25 -24.27
N ALA A 23 -2.82 -3.60 -23.13
CA ALA A 23 -3.65 -3.78 -21.94
C ALA A 23 -4.95 -2.95 -21.96
N SER A 24 -5.19 -2.11 -22.98
CA SER A 24 -6.40 -1.28 -23.06
C SER A 24 -7.67 -2.14 -23.21
N PRO A 25 -8.63 -2.01 -22.30
CA PRO A 25 -9.85 -2.86 -22.35
C PRO A 25 -10.78 -2.51 -23.52
N TRP A 26 -10.62 -1.35 -24.13
CA TRP A 26 -11.54 -0.83 -25.17
C TRP A 26 -11.05 -1.10 -26.60
N ASN A 27 -9.82 -1.62 -26.79
CA ASN A 27 -9.22 -1.81 -28.12
C ASN A 27 -9.33 -0.56 -29.03
N ASN A 28 -9.31 0.63 -28.45
CA ASN A 28 -9.57 1.90 -29.11
C ASN A 28 -8.31 2.78 -29.26
N LEU A 29 -7.13 2.26 -28.97
CA LEU A 29 -5.86 2.97 -29.08
C LEU A 29 -5.06 2.53 -30.29
N ALA A 30 -4.33 3.47 -30.89
CA ALA A 30 -3.35 3.22 -31.93
C ALA A 30 -2.12 4.12 -31.74
N ARG A 31 -0.94 3.59 -32.04
CA ARG A 31 0.28 4.37 -32.15
C ARG A 31 0.42 4.90 -33.58
N LEU A 32 0.80 6.17 -33.74
CA LEU A 32 1.13 6.68 -35.06
C LEU A 32 2.45 6.07 -35.55
N GLU A 33 2.49 5.70 -36.81
CA GLU A 33 3.71 5.28 -37.51
C GLU A 33 4.53 6.53 -37.83
N SER A 34 5.70 6.66 -37.20
CA SER A 34 6.57 7.82 -37.32
C SER A 34 7.98 7.46 -36.88
N ASP A 35 8.91 8.41 -36.93
CA ASP A 35 10.23 8.26 -36.32
C ASP A 35 10.10 7.75 -34.88
N PRO A 36 10.94 6.79 -34.42
CA PRO A 36 10.88 6.25 -33.07
C PRO A 36 10.95 7.29 -31.94
N ALA A 37 11.48 8.47 -32.20
CA ALA A 37 11.49 9.60 -31.25
C ALA A 37 10.17 10.37 -31.18
N ILE A 38 9.28 10.19 -32.18
CA ILE A 38 7.93 10.79 -32.22
C ILE A 38 6.94 9.76 -31.68
N ARG A 39 6.57 9.92 -30.40
CA ARG A 39 5.73 8.97 -29.67
C ARG A 39 4.34 9.56 -29.47
N VAL A 40 3.42 9.24 -30.37
CA VAL A 40 2.04 9.73 -30.34
C VAL A 40 1.08 8.56 -30.33
N VAL A 41 0.16 8.55 -29.36
CA VAL A 41 -0.96 7.62 -29.28
C VAL A 41 -2.27 8.35 -29.54
N VAL A 42 -3.14 7.76 -30.33
CA VAL A 42 -4.41 8.35 -30.77
C VAL A 42 -5.57 7.37 -30.58
N ARG A 43 -6.78 7.90 -30.56
CA ARG A 43 -8.00 7.10 -30.67
C ARG A 43 -8.14 6.50 -32.08
N ARG A 44 -8.51 5.23 -32.15
CA ARG A 44 -8.86 4.57 -33.43
C ARG A 44 -10.25 4.95 -33.94
N ASP A 45 -11.17 5.21 -33.02
CA ASP A 45 -12.57 5.59 -33.27
C ASP A 45 -12.74 7.13 -33.39
N LEU A 46 -11.73 7.81 -33.91
CA LEU A 46 -11.67 9.25 -34.03
C LEU A 46 -12.77 9.81 -34.94
N ASN A 47 -13.55 10.77 -34.39
CA ASN A 47 -14.46 11.58 -35.17
C ASN A 47 -13.90 13.00 -35.39
N LYS A 48 -13.38 13.27 -36.58
CA LYS A 48 -12.78 14.58 -36.92
C LYS A 48 -13.79 15.74 -37.00
N ASN A 49 -15.08 15.46 -36.89
CA ASN A 49 -16.09 16.52 -36.78
C ASN A 49 -16.19 17.10 -35.38
N ASN A 50 -15.61 16.42 -34.39
CA ASN A 50 -15.53 16.89 -33.02
C ASN A 50 -14.19 17.60 -32.77
N VAL A 51 -14.18 18.48 -31.78
CA VAL A 51 -12.94 19.08 -31.28
C VAL A 51 -11.98 18.00 -30.79
N ALA A 52 -10.75 17.99 -31.28
CA ALA A 52 -9.73 17.10 -30.79
C ALA A 52 -9.13 17.64 -29.46
N VAL A 53 -9.08 16.82 -28.43
CA VAL A 53 -8.43 17.16 -27.15
C VAL A 53 -7.10 16.44 -27.07
N ILE A 54 -6.01 17.22 -27.09
CA ILE A 54 -4.64 16.71 -27.14
C ILE A 54 -3.92 17.14 -25.87
N SER A 55 -3.19 16.23 -25.25
CA SER A 55 -2.30 16.53 -24.13
C SER A 55 -1.01 15.73 -24.26
N GLY A 56 -0.11 15.88 -23.32
CA GLY A 56 1.16 15.18 -23.31
C GLY A 56 2.13 15.75 -22.30
N GLY A 57 3.36 15.31 -22.41
CA GLY A 57 4.46 15.68 -21.52
C GLY A 57 5.51 14.58 -21.47
N GLY A 58 6.41 14.66 -20.50
CA GLY A 58 7.39 13.61 -20.22
C GLY A 58 6.71 12.29 -19.84
N ALA A 59 7.35 11.16 -20.15
CA ALA A 59 7.05 9.87 -19.58
C ALA A 59 7.49 9.80 -18.11
N GLY A 60 7.07 8.76 -17.37
CA GLY A 60 7.32 8.62 -15.92
C GLY A 60 6.15 9.06 -15.05
N HIS A 61 5.06 9.48 -15.69
CA HIS A 61 3.82 9.92 -15.04
C HIS A 61 2.64 8.99 -15.26
N GLU A 62 2.89 7.82 -15.80
CA GLU A 62 1.87 6.85 -16.18
C GLU A 62 0.86 6.60 -15.03
N PRO A 63 -0.42 6.47 -15.37
CA PRO A 63 -1.03 6.37 -16.71
C PRO A 63 -1.17 7.69 -17.49
N ALA A 64 -0.80 8.85 -16.93
CA ALA A 64 -0.83 10.10 -17.68
C ALA A 64 0.25 10.11 -18.79
N HIS A 65 -0.09 10.37 -20.04
CA HIS A 65 -1.41 10.80 -20.49
C HIS A 65 -2.11 9.71 -21.32
N VAL A 66 -1.40 8.66 -21.77
CA VAL A 66 -1.88 7.62 -22.68
C VAL A 66 -3.10 6.87 -22.11
N GLY A 67 -3.10 6.57 -20.81
CA GLY A 67 -4.20 5.89 -20.13
C GLY A 67 -5.52 6.67 -20.08
N PHE A 68 -5.52 7.94 -20.49
CA PHE A 68 -6.71 8.80 -20.56
C PHE A 68 -7.16 9.09 -21.99
N ILE A 69 -6.59 8.41 -22.98
CA ILE A 69 -7.07 8.49 -24.35
C ILE A 69 -8.32 7.61 -24.50
N GLY A 70 -9.37 8.19 -25.03
CA GLY A 70 -10.63 7.49 -25.30
C GLY A 70 -11.82 8.42 -25.32
N LYS A 71 -12.99 7.84 -25.61
CA LYS A 71 -14.25 8.57 -25.68
C LYS A 71 -14.54 9.28 -24.37
N GLY A 72 -14.87 10.57 -24.45
CA GLY A 72 -15.17 11.42 -23.30
C GLY A 72 -13.95 11.95 -22.54
N MET A 73 -12.70 11.72 -23.02
CA MET A 73 -11.46 12.31 -22.51
C MET A 73 -10.54 12.72 -23.67
N LEU A 74 -9.27 12.26 -23.69
CA LEU A 74 -8.30 12.68 -24.70
C LEU A 74 -8.55 12.01 -26.06
N THR A 75 -8.29 12.76 -27.12
CA THR A 75 -8.21 12.26 -28.50
C THR A 75 -6.81 11.72 -28.83
N ALA A 76 -5.78 12.38 -28.32
CA ALA A 76 -4.39 11.98 -28.51
C ALA A 76 -3.52 12.38 -27.31
N ALA A 77 -2.44 11.63 -27.10
CA ALA A 77 -1.37 11.99 -26.17
C ALA A 77 0.01 11.94 -26.87
N VAL A 78 0.84 12.92 -26.55
CA VAL A 78 2.22 13.04 -27.06
C VAL A 78 3.18 12.77 -25.91
N CYS A 79 4.01 11.72 -26.06
CA CYS A 79 4.92 11.27 -25.01
C CYS A 79 6.36 11.73 -25.33
N GLY A 80 6.93 12.49 -24.39
CA GLY A 80 8.34 12.81 -24.39
C GLY A 80 9.20 11.65 -23.86
N ASP A 81 10.47 11.92 -23.62
CA ASP A 81 11.32 10.99 -22.88
C ASP A 81 11.03 11.09 -21.37
N LEU A 82 11.70 10.27 -20.55
CA LEU A 82 11.47 10.25 -19.12
C LEU A 82 11.72 11.64 -18.52
N PHE A 83 10.66 12.21 -17.91
CA PHE A 83 10.61 13.57 -17.35
C PHE A 83 11.02 14.71 -18.31
N ALA A 84 11.00 14.46 -19.61
CA ALA A 84 11.35 15.45 -20.62
C ALA A 84 10.18 15.69 -21.59
N SER A 85 9.94 16.97 -21.89
CA SER A 85 8.87 17.39 -22.81
C SER A 85 9.05 16.79 -24.21
N PRO A 86 7.96 16.41 -24.90
CA PRO A 86 8.02 15.94 -26.28
C PRO A 86 8.49 17.05 -27.22
N SER A 87 9.08 16.67 -28.35
CA SER A 87 9.54 17.62 -29.36
C SER A 87 8.38 18.37 -30.01
N VAL A 88 8.68 19.56 -30.54
CA VAL A 88 7.76 20.39 -31.33
C VAL A 88 7.14 19.59 -32.48
N ASP A 89 7.95 18.77 -33.16
CA ASP A 89 7.49 17.99 -34.30
C ASP A 89 6.59 16.82 -33.88
N ALA A 90 6.80 16.24 -32.71
CA ALA A 90 5.91 15.24 -32.15
C ALA A 90 4.51 15.83 -31.86
N VAL A 91 4.46 17.00 -31.24
CA VAL A 91 3.19 17.70 -30.97
C VAL A 91 2.50 18.11 -32.27
N LEU A 92 3.24 18.64 -33.24
CA LEU A 92 2.68 19.00 -34.55
C LEU A 92 2.14 17.81 -35.29
N THR A 93 2.84 16.68 -35.25
CA THR A 93 2.37 15.40 -35.82
C THR A 93 1.04 14.96 -35.21
N ALA A 94 0.89 15.06 -33.90
CA ALA A 94 -0.38 14.76 -33.24
C ALA A 94 -1.51 15.69 -33.71
N ILE A 95 -1.26 17.00 -33.75
CA ILE A 95 -2.26 17.98 -34.22
C ILE A 95 -2.72 17.63 -35.65
N GLN A 96 -1.82 17.37 -36.56
CA GLN A 96 -2.12 17.05 -37.95
C GLN A 96 -2.90 15.73 -38.09
N ALA A 97 -2.58 14.74 -37.25
CA ALA A 97 -3.21 13.44 -37.32
C ALA A 97 -4.69 13.46 -36.90
N VAL A 98 -5.03 14.21 -35.86
CA VAL A 98 -6.35 14.11 -35.22
C VAL A 98 -7.26 15.31 -35.41
N THR A 99 -6.75 16.46 -35.84
CA THR A 99 -7.52 17.71 -35.95
C THR A 99 -8.28 17.76 -37.27
N GLY A 100 -9.58 18.00 -37.17
CA GLY A 100 -10.46 18.30 -38.30
C GLY A 100 -10.89 19.77 -38.33
N GLU A 101 -11.97 20.09 -39.05
CA GLU A 101 -12.51 21.47 -39.17
C GLU A 101 -12.97 22.05 -37.82
N ALA A 102 -13.39 21.19 -36.87
CA ALA A 102 -13.80 21.62 -35.54
C ALA A 102 -12.64 22.19 -34.70
N GLY A 103 -11.38 21.95 -35.13
CA GLY A 103 -10.20 22.40 -34.43
C GLY A 103 -9.73 21.47 -33.31
N CYS A 104 -8.73 21.90 -32.55
CA CYS A 104 -8.23 21.17 -31.39
C CYS A 104 -7.91 22.07 -30.21
N LEU A 105 -8.02 21.50 -29.01
CA LEU A 105 -7.57 22.08 -27.74
C LEU A 105 -6.33 21.31 -27.23
N LEU A 106 -5.22 22.02 -27.06
CA LEU A 106 -4.02 21.52 -26.39
C LEU A 106 -4.14 21.81 -24.88
N ILE A 107 -4.10 20.78 -24.04
CA ILE A 107 -4.07 20.91 -22.58
C ILE A 107 -2.65 20.62 -22.10
N VAL A 108 -1.98 21.61 -21.54
CA VAL A 108 -0.55 21.60 -21.27
C VAL A 108 -0.30 21.86 -19.79
N LYS A 109 0.45 20.98 -19.12
CA LYS A 109 0.93 21.24 -17.75
C LYS A 109 1.90 22.42 -17.75
N ASN A 110 1.82 23.26 -16.72
CA ASN A 110 2.61 24.50 -16.64
C ASN A 110 4.09 24.24 -16.29
N TYR A 111 4.81 23.60 -17.20
CA TYR A 111 6.27 23.48 -17.19
C TYR A 111 6.86 24.20 -18.40
N THR A 112 8.03 24.81 -18.22
CA THR A 112 8.66 25.64 -19.27
C THR A 112 8.84 24.87 -20.56
N GLY A 113 9.37 23.65 -20.52
CA GLY A 113 9.58 22.81 -21.71
C GLY A 113 8.29 22.52 -22.45
N ASP A 114 7.24 22.07 -21.71
CA ASP A 114 5.93 21.77 -22.29
C ASP A 114 5.30 23.01 -22.93
N ARG A 115 5.31 24.17 -22.22
CA ARG A 115 4.76 25.43 -22.77
C ARG A 115 5.44 25.86 -24.05
N LEU A 116 6.77 25.76 -24.12
CA LEU A 116 7.52 26.17 -25.30
C LEU A 116 7.29 25.22 -26.47
N ASN A 117 7.35 23.91 -26.25
CA ASN A 117 7.22 22.92 -27.32
C ASN A 117 5.80 22.85 -27.87
N PHE A 118 4.79 22.79 -26.99
CA PHE A 118 3.38 22.82 -27.42
C PHE A 118 3.01 24.16 -28.04
N GLY A 119 3.48 25.27 -27.47
CA GLY A 119 3.22 26.62 -28.01
C GLY A 119 3.78 26.81 -29.43
N LEU A 120 5.04 26.43 -29.66
CA LEU A 120 5.62 26.52 -30.98
C LEU A 120 4.95 25.58 -32.00
N ALA A 121 4.56 24.38 -31.57
CA ALA A 121 3.78 23.45 -32.40
C ALA A 121 2.40 24.04 -32.78
N ALA A 122 1.71 24.69 -31.83
CA ALA A 122 0.45 25.37 -32.07
C ALA A 122 0.61 26.50 -33.11
N GLU A 123 1.68 27.32 -32.98
CA GLU A 123 1.97 28.38 -33.97
C GLU A 123 2.26 27.83 -35.37
N LYS A 124 3.05 26.75 -35.47
CA LYS A 124 3.29 26.05 -36.74
C LYS A 124 1.97 25.50 -37.32
N ALA A 125 1.12 24.86 -36.49
CA ALA A 125 -0.14 24.31 -36.95
C ALA A 125 -1.12 25.39 -37.44
N ARG A 126 -1.23 26.51 -36.74
CA ARG A 126 -2.05 27.68 -37.18
C ARG A 126 -1.60 28.20 -38.54
N ARG A 127 -0.28 28.29 -38.80
CA ARG A 127 0.25 28.67 -40.12
C ARG A 127 -0.10 27.68 -41.22
N LEU A 128 -0.33 26.40 -40.85
CA LEU A 128 -0.79 25.37 -41.78
C LEU A 128 -2.32 25.33 -41.93
N GLY A 129 -3.03 26.27 -41.30
CA GLY A 129 -4.49 26.41 -41.41
C GLY A 129 -5.30 25.64 -40.37
N TYR A 130 -4.67 25.02 -39.41
CA TYR A 130 -5.40 24.35 -38.33
C TYR A 130 -5.92 25.36 -37.30
N ASN A 131 -7.15 25.14 -36.82
CA ASN A 131 -7.73 25.92 -35.73
C ASN A 131 -7.28 25.28 -34.39
N VAL A 132 -6.35 25.93 -33.68
CA VAL A 132 -5.69 25.39 -32.46
C VAL A 132 -5.80 26.39 -31.34
N GLU A 133 -6.36 25.93 -30.23
CA GLU A 133 -6.33 26.63 -28.94
C GLU A 133 -5.44 25.89 -27.95
N MET A 134 -4.89 26.62 -26.97
CA MET A 134 -4.04 26.05 -25.94
C MET A 134 -4.43 26.55 -24.56
N LEU A 135 -4.59 25.62 -23.62
CA LEU A 135 -4.86 25.87 -22.21
C LEU A 135 -3.69 25.37 -21.36
N ILE A 136 -3.16 26.25 -20.52
CA ILE A 136 -2.11 25.92 -19.57
C ILE A 136 -2.77 25.63 -18.22
N VAL A 137 -2.41 24.49 -17.61
CA VAL A 137 -2.91 24.05 -16.31
C VAL A 137 -1.83 24.22 -15.26
N GLY A 138 -2.15 24.98 -14.20
CA GLY A 138 -1.26 25.25 -13.07
C GLY A 138 -2.03 25.11 -11.76
N ASP A 139 -2.35 23.86 -11.40
CA ASP A 139 -3.20 23.52 -10.26
C ASP A 139 -2.45 23.41 -8.91
N ASP A 140 -1.12 23.47 -8.91
CA ASP A 140 -0.31 23.34 -7.70
C ASP A 140 -0.33 24.62 -6.84
N ILE A 141 -0.90 24.49 -5.62
CA ILE A 141 -1.03 25.59 -4.66
C ILE A 141 0.10 25.66 -3.62
N SER A 142 1.11 24.81 -3.73
CA SER A 142 2.16 24.68 -2.70
C SER A 142 2.96 25.95 -2.46
N LEU A 143 3.07 26.80 -3.47
CA LEU A 143 3.75 28.10 -3.43
C LEU A 143 2.76 29.19 -3.87
N PRO A 144 1.99 29.80 -2.97
CA PRO A 144 0.93 30.76 -3.31
C PRO A 144 1.41 31.98 -4.10
N ASP A 145 2.65 32.43 -3.86
CA ASP A 145 3.23 33.61 -4.53
C ASP A 145 3.89 33.28 -5.88
N ASN A 146 3.85 32.00 -6.30
CA ASN A 146 4.44 31.60 -7.57
C ASN A 146 3.56 32.04 -8.73
N LYS A 147 4.09 32.95 -9.56
CA LYS A 147 3.41 33.42 -10.79
C LYS A 147 3.23 32.33 -11.85
N GLN A 148 3.91 31.20 -11.72
CA GLN A 148 3.88 30.08 -12.64
C GLN A 148 3.69 28.78 -11.84
N PRO A 149 2.53 28.54 -11.22
CA PRO A 149 2.26 27.31 -10.48
C PRO A 149 2.36 26.10 -11.41
N ARG A 150 2.94 25.01 -10.91
CA ARG A 150 3.10 23.77 -11.70
C ARG A 150 1.74 23.13 -12.02
N GLY A 151 1.67 22.44 -13.15
CA GLY A 151 0.55 21.53 -13.46
C GLY A 151 0.85 20.13 -12.89
N ILE A 152 -0.01 19.63 -12.03
CA ILE A 152 0.12 18.30 -11.45
C ILE A 152 -1.14 17.44 -11.70
N ALA A 153 -1.66 16.73 -10.73
CA ALA A 153 -2.73 15.75 -10.94
C ALA A 153 -4.07 16.36 -11.38
N GLY A 154 -4.36 17.63 -11.06
CA GLY A 154 -5.58 18.31 -11.47
C GLY A 154 -5.77 18.43 -12.98
N THR A 155 -4.69 18.34 -13.75
CA THR A 155 -4.73 18.30 -15.21
C THR A 155 -5.68 17.21 -15.73
N ILE A 156 -5.81 16.07 -15.03
CA ILE A 156 -6.71 14.96 -15.44
C ILE A 156 -8.19 15.38 -15.36
N LEU A 157 -8.56 16.20 -14.38
CA LEU A 157 -9.93 16.73 -14.27
C LEU A 157 -10.25 17.65 -15.47
N VAL A 158 -9.27 18.45 -15.89
CA VAL A 158 -9.38 19.30 -17.09
C VAL A 158 -9.54 18.45 -18.36
N HIS A 159 -8.78 17.34 -18.49
CA HIS A 159 -8.98 16.39 -19.60
C HIS A 159 -10.42 15.85 -19.64
N LYS A 160 -10.94 15.48 -18.46
CA LYS A 160 -12.29 14.90 -18.35
C LYS A 160 -13.38 15.89 -18.75
N VAL A 161 -13.25 17.15 -18.30
CA VAL A 161 -14.18 18.21 -18.64
C VAL A 161 -14.10 18.55 -20.13
N ALA A 162 -12.90 18.81 -20.66
CA ALA A 162 -12.73 19.11 -22.08
C ALA A 162 -13.23 17.99 -22.98
N GLY A 163 -12.88 16.74 -22.65
CA GLY A 163 -13.32 15.56 -23.40
C GLY A 163 -14.82 15.35 -23.38
N TYR A 164 -15.48 15.64 -22.27
CA TYR A 164 -16.94 15.58 -22.16
C TYR A 164 -17.65 16.50 -23.13
N PHE A 165 -17.22 17.77 -23.21
CA PHE A 165 -17.81 18.74 -24.12
C PHE A 165 -17.43 18.46 -25.58
N ALA A 166 -16.20 18.09 -25.85
CA ALA A 166 -15.73 17.73 -27.19
C ALA A 166 -16.51 16.54 -27.77
N GLU A 167 -16.69 15.47 -26.97
CA GLU A 167 -17.41 14.26 -27.41
C GLU A 167 -18.87 14.53 -27.74
N ARG A 168 -19.50 15.57 -27.17
CA ARG A 168 -20.87 16.00 -27.43
C ARG A 168 -21.00 16.97 -28.60
N GLY A 169 -19.90 17.23 -29.32
CA GLY A 169 -19.92 18.08 -30.51
C GLY A 169 -20.00 19.58 -30.23
N PHE A 170 -19.67 20.03 -29.02
CA PHE A 170 -19.54 21.46 -28.75
C PHE A 170 -18.37 22.06 -29.53
N ASN A 171 -18.50 23.33 -29.94
CA ASN A 171 -17.42 24.03 -30.65
C ASN A 171 -16.22 24.33 -29.77
N LEU A 172 -15.09 24.63 -30.40
CA LEU A 172 -13.80 24.84 -29.73
C LEU A 172 -13.85 25.93 -28.66
N ALA A 173 -14.55 27.03 -28.91
CA ALA A 173 -14.69 28.12 -27.93
C ALA A 173 -15.43 27.67 -26.67
N THR A 174 -16.44 26.84 -26.78
CA THR A 174 -17.15 26.25 -25.63
C THR A 174 -16.28 25.24 -24.89
N VAL A 175 -15.60 24.33 -25.61
CA VAL A 175 -14.71 23.35 -25.00
C VAL A 175 -13.58 24.05 -24.23
N LEU A 176 -12.98 25.10 -24.82
CA LEU A 176 -11.96 25.90 -24.16
C LEU A 176 -12.48 26.58 -22.89
N ARG A 177 -13.65 27.24 -22.96
CA ARG A 177 -14.25 27.96 -21.83
C ARG A 177 -14.48 27.02 -20.63
N GLU A 178 -15.09 25.86 -20.86
CA GLU A 178 -15.39 24.89 -19.80
C GLU A 178 -14.10 24.27 -19.23
N ALA A 179 -13.11 24.01 -20.08
CA ALA A 179 -11.79 23.55 -19.64
C ALA A 179 -11.03 24.62 -18.84
N GLN A 180 -11.13 25.89 -19.23
CA GLN A 180 -10.56 27.03 -18.47
C GLN A 180 -11.24 27.18 -17.11
N TYR A 181 -12.57 27.05 -17.08
CA TYR A 181 -13.33 27.06 -15.83
C TYR A 181 -12.83 25.94 -14.90
N ALA A 182 -12.75 24.70 -15.39
CA ALA A 182 -12.23 23.58 -14.63
C ALA A 182 -10.81 23.84 -14.11
N ALA A 183 -9.91 24.32 -14.97
CA ALA A 183 -8.52 24.61 -14.58
C ALA A 183 -8.42 25.70 -13.49
N SER A 184 -9.23 26.75 -13.57
CA SER A 184 -9.21 27.86 -12.60
C SER A 184 -9.88 27.53 -11.26
N HIS A 185 -10.67 26.45 -11.20
CA HIS A 185 -11.37 26.00 -9.99
C HIS A 185 -10.82 24.68 -9.43
N THR A 186 -9.65 24.28 -9.93
CA THR A 186 -8.91 23.10 -9.45
C THR A 186 -7.70 23.54 -8.64
N ALA A 187 -7.51 22.94 -7.46
CA ALA A 187 -6.37 23.17 -6.59
C ALA A 187 -5.79 21.83 -6.15
N SER A 188 -4.48 21.69 -6.22
CA SER A 188 -3.76 20.46 -5.88
C SER A 188 -2.58 20.73 -4.96
N ILE A 189 -2.29 19.77 -4.08
CA ILE A 189 -1.08 19.76 -3.26
C ILE A 189 -0.56 18.34 -3.11
N GLY A 190 0.75 18.15 -3.24
CA GLY A 190 1.42 16.87 -3.06
C GLY A 190 2.27 16.80 -1.81
N VAL A 191 2.50 15.60 -1.31
CA VAL A 191 3.45 15.30 -0.23
C VAL A 191 4.17 13.99 -0.54
N ALA A 192 5.45 13.91 -0.20
CA ALA A 192 6.22 12.67 -0.37
C ALA A 192 7.17 12.41 0.80
N LEU A 193 7.31 11.14 1.17
CA LEU A 193 8.27 10.63 2.16
C LEU A 193 9.63 10.31 1.52
N ALA A 194 9.65 10.04 0.22
CA ALA A 194 10.86 9.77 -0.55
C ALA A 194 10.68 10.22 -2.00
N SER A 195 11.76 10.67 -2.61
CA SER A 195 11.82 11.02 -4.04
C SER A 195 11.71 9.77 -4.91
N CYS A 196 11.44 9.97 -6.20
CA CYS A 196 11.48 8.87 -7.17
C CYS A 196 12.95 8.50 -7.52
N HIS A 197 13.11 7.26 -7.97
CA HIS A 197 14.37 6.76 -8.52
C HIS A 197 14.31 6.77 -10.05
N LEU A 198 15.39 7.21 -10.68
CA LEU A 198 15.50 7.15 -12.13
C LEU A 198 16.17 5.84 -12.54
N PRO A 199 15.63 5.12 -13.54
CA PRO A 199 16.26 3.90 -14.03
C PRO A 199 17.70 4.15 -14.49
N GLN A 200 18.64 3.32 -14.02
CA GLN A 200 20.09 3.37 -14.33
C GLN A 200 20.87 4.53 -13.71
N GLU A 201 20.29 5.38 -12.93
CA GLU A 201 21.09 6.28 -12.09
C GLU A 201 21.61 5.53 -10.86
N ALA A 202 22.83 5.86 -10.45
CA ALA A 202 23.37 5.36 -9.19
C ALA A 202 22.49 5.86 -8.03
N ASP A 203 22.32 5.04 -7.01
CA ASP A 203 21.59 5.44 -5.80
C ASP A 203 22.21 6.74 -5.26
N SER A 204 21.52 7.84 -5.47
CA SER A 204 21.85 9.10 -4.83
C SER A 204 21.51 8.97 -3.34
N ALA A 205 22.34 9.57 -2.48
CA ALA A 205 22.04 9.61 -1.05
C ALA A 205 20.59 10.09 -0.83
N PRO A 206 19.82 9.46 0.07
CA PRO A 206 18.44 9.85 0.29
C PRO A 206 18.40 11.32 0.67
N ARG A 207 17.69 12.14 -0.11
CA ARG A 207 17.52 13.58 0.10
C ARG A 207 16.73 13.85 1.40
N HIS A 208 15.91 12.89 1.81
CA HIS A 208 15.01 13.01 2.93
C HIS A 208 15.66 12.46 4.20
N GLN A 209 15.54 13.21 5.30
CA GLN A 209 15.88 12.70 6.63
C GLN A 209 14.75 11.79 7.12
N ALA A 210 15.10 10.71 7.82
CA ALA A 210 14.11 9.85 8.47
C ALA A 210 13.19 10.68 9.39
N GLY A 211 11.89 10.41 9.35
CA GLY A 211 10.90 11.15 10.13
C GLY A 211 10.49 12.51 9.53
N HIS A 212 10.83 12.80 8.27
CA HIS A 212 10.41 14.01 7.57
C HIS A 212 9.73 13.67 6.24
N ALA A 213 8.86 14.57 5.79
CA ALA A 213 8.25 14.55 4.47
C ALA A 213 8.45 15.90 3.77
N GLU A 214 8.42 15.91 2.46
CA GLU A 214 8.39 17.14 1.67
C GLU A 214 6.96 17.45 1.25
N LEU A 215 6.45 18.58 1.68
CA LEU A 215 5.15 19.12 1.30
C LEU A 215 5.30 20.04 0.08
N GLY A 216 4.37 19.93 -0.87
CA GLY A 216 4.46 20.66 -2.14
C GLY A 216 5.47 20.06 -3.09
N MET A 217 5.67 18.74 -3.04
CA MET A 217 6.48 18.01 -4.00
C MET A 217 5.84 18.07 -5.39
N GLY A 218 6.64 18.31 -6.41
CA GLY A 218 6.23 18.19 -7.81
C GLY A 218 6.29 16.73 -8.30
N ILE A 219 6.11 16.55 -9.62
CA ILE A 219 6.05 15.22 -10.23
C ILE A 219 7.34 14.81 -10.97
N HIS A 220 8.40 15.61 -10.90
CA HIS A 220 9.71 15.31 -11.52
C HIS A 220 10.82 15.07 -10.48
N GLY A 221 10.46 14.87 -9.21
CA GLY A 221 11.42 14.68 -8.13
C GLY A 221 12.14 15.96 -7.67
N GLU A 222 11.68 17.14 -8.09
CA GLU A 222 12.17 18.43 -7.60
C GLU A 222 11.83 18.61 -6.11
N PRO A 223 12.61 19.40 -5.34
CA PRO A 223 12.33 19.65 -3.93
C PRO A 223 10.93 20.20 -3.69
N GLY A 224 10.31 19.79 -2.58
CA GLY A 224 9.06 20.33 -2.10
C GLY A 224 9.18 21.80 -1.66
N ALA A 225 8.02 22.45 -1.48
CA ALA A 225 7.96 23.82 -0.98
C ALA A 225 8.43 23.94 0.48
N SER A 226 8.25 22.89 1.28
CA SER A 226 8.72 22.85 2.67
C SER A 226 8.93 21.40 3.16
N THR A 227 9.89 21.25 4.08
CA THR A 227 10.09 20.00 4.81
C THR A 227 9.28 20.03 6.11
N ILE A 228 8.52 18.99 6.39
CA ILE A 228 7.69 18.84 7.58
C ILE A 228 8.12 17.59 8.37
N ALA A 229 8.07 17.65 9.70
CA ALA A 229 8.21 16.47 10.52
C ALA A 229 6.95 15.58 10.34
N THR A 230 7.15 14.27 10.17
CA THR A 230 6.05 13.32 10.04
C THR A 230 5.82 12.61 11.36
N GLN A 231 4.60 12.65 11.87
CA GLN A 231 4.21 11.87 13.04
C GLN A 231 3.25 10.75 12.63
N ASN A 232 2.15 11.10 11.95
CA ASN A 232 1.15 10.14 11.48
C ASN A 232 0.40 10.65 10.25
N SER A 233 -0.37 9.76 9.62
CA SER A 233 -1.14 10.06 8.40
C SER A 233 -2.21 11.14 8.60
N ALA A 234 -2.86 11.18 9.78
CA ALA A 234 -3.91 12.15 10.07
C ALA A 234 -3.36 13.59 10.07
N GLU A 235 -2.20 13.82 10.67
CA GLU A 235 -1.56 15.15 10.71
C GLU A 235 -1.18 15.63 9.32
N ILE A 236 -0.61 14.74 8.49
CA ILE A 236 -0.25 15.08 7.10
C ILE A 236 -1.49 15.46 6.30
N VAL A 237 -2.55 14.65 6.36
CA VAL A 237 -3.79 14.91 5.63
C VAL A 237 -4.47 16.20 6.11
N ASN A 238 -4.52 16.45 7.43
CA ASN A 238 -5.07 17.69 7.98
C ASN A 238 -4.31 18.92 7.50
N LEU A 239 -2.96 18.87 7.49
CA LEU A 239 -2.13 19.97 6.98
C LEU A 239 -2.38 20.25 5.49
N MET A 240 -2.50 19.21 4.67
CA MET A 240 -2.83 19.36 3.25
C MET A 240 -4.22 19.95 3.05
N VAL A 241 -5.21 19.48 3.81
CA VAL A 241 -6.59 19.98 3.79
C VAL A 241 -6.66 21.43 4.24
N GLU A 242 -5.92 21.83 5.25
CA GLU A 242 -5.83 23.25 5.70
C GLU A 242 -5.36 24.15 4.55
N LYS A 243 -4.27 23.75 3.86
CA LYS A 243 -3.74 24.51 2.71
C LYS A 243 -4.73 24.55 1.53
N LEU A 244 -5.38 23.43 1.22
CA LEU A 244 -6.41 23.38 0.19
C LEU A 244 -7.59 24.28 0.53
N THR A 245 -8.06 24.22 1.76
CA THR A 245 -9.20 25.04 2.22
C THR A 245 -8.90 26.53 2.12
N ALA A 246 -7.67 26.95 2.41
CA ALA A 246 -7.23 28.35 2.27
C ALA A 246 -7.21 28.82 0.79
N ALA A 247 -7.06 27.92 -0.16
CA ALA A 247 -7.07 28.22 -1.61
C ALA A 247 -8.49 28.12 -2.24
N LEU A 248 -9.47 27.57 -1.52
CA LEU A 248 -10.82 27.35 -2.01
C LEU A 248 -11.78 28.49 -1.59
N PRO A 249 -12.88 28.69 -2.31
CA PRO A 249 -13.99 29.51 -1.82
C PRO A 249 -14.49 28.98 -0.47
N GLU A 250 -14.97 29.87 0.39
CA GLU A 250 -15.50 29.51 1.72
C GLU A 250 -16.65 28.48 1.67
N THR A 251 -17.43 28.52 0.61
CA THR A 251 -18.59 27.65 0.39
C THR A 251 -18.50 26.95 -0.97
N GLY A 252 -19.31 25.92 -1.17
CA GLY A 252 -19.42 25.19 -2.43
C GLY A 252 -19.13 23.70 -2.26
N ARG A 253 -19.73 22.92 -3.15
CA ARG A 253 -19.58 21.46 -3.26
C ARG A 253 -18.26 21.14 -3.96
N LEU A 254 -17.66 20.03 -3.61
CA LEU A 254 -16.35 19.63 -4.14
C LEU A 254 -16.38 18.20 -4.68
N ALA A 255 -15.61 17.97 -5.74
CA ALA A 255 -15.03 16.67 -5.98
C ALA A 255 -13.57 16.69 -5.50
N VAL A 256 -13.15 15.60 -4.86
CA VAL A 256 -11.77 15.43 -4.38
C VAL A 256 -11.16 14.21 -5.05
N MET A 257 -9.95 14.37 -5.57
CA MET A 257 -9.17 13.29 -6.15
C MET A 257 -7.98 12.97 -5.24
N LEU A 258 -7.87 11.70 -4.84
CA LEU A 258 -6.76 11.16 -4.07
C LEU A 258 -5.86 10.36 -5.01
N ASN A 259 -4.71 10.93 -5.33
CA ASN A 259 -3.77 10.40 -6.32
C ASN A 259 -2.50 9.86 -5.67
N ASN A 260 -2.14 8.61 -5.99
CA ASN A 260 -0.88 7.96 -5.61
C ASN A 260 0.23 8.36 -6.59
N LEU A 261 1.37 8.83 -6.09
CA LEU A 261 2.52 9.19 -6.92
C LEU A 261 3.36 7.98 -7.38
N GLY A 262 2.94 6.76 -7.02
CA GLY A 262 3.49 5.50 -7.54
C GLY A 262 4.01 4.56 -6.46
N GLY A 263 4.62 5.06 -5.40
CA GLY A 263 5.28 4.27 -4.36
C GLY A 263 4.46 4.00 -3.09
N VAL A 264 3.22 4.48 -2.99
CA VAL A 264 2.37 4.26 -1.81
C VAL A 264 1.54 2.98 -1.99
N SER A 265 1.56 2.11 -0.99
CA SER A 265 0.81 0.85 -1.04
C SER A 265 -0.71 1.06 -1.02
N VAL A 266 -1.46 0.06 -1.48
CA VAL A 266 -2.93 0.09 -1.45
C VAL A 266 -3.47 0.27 -0.03
N ALA A 267 -2.83 -0.37 0.96
CA ALA A 267 -3.21 -0.24 2.38
C ALA A 267 -3.03 1.21 2.88
N GLU A 268 -1.89 1.84 2.58
CA GLU A 268 -1.64 3.23 2.95
C GLU A 268 -2.65 4.17 2.27
N MET A 269 -2.94 3.97 0.98
CA MET A 269 -3.94 4.78 0.27
C MET A 269 -5.35 4.64 0.89
N ALA A 270 -5.71 3.46 1.40
CA ALA A 270 -6.97 3.27 2.13
C ALA A 270 -6.98 4.01 3.48
N ILE A 271 -5.85 4.02 4.21
CA ILE A 271 -5.69 4.81 5.44
C ILE A 271 -5.84 6.31 5.13
N LEU A 272 -5.17 6.82 4.10
CA LEU A 272 -5.27 8.22 3.68
C LEU A 272 -6.71 8.61 3.30
N THR A 273 -7.46 7.71 2.67
CA THR A 273 -8.88 7.91 2.36
C THR A 273 -9.71 8.06 3.64
N ARG A 274 -9.46 7.21 4.64
CA ARG A 274 -10.11 7.30 5.95
C ARG A 274 -9.78 8.63 6.65
N GLU A 275 -8.51 9.02 6.65
CA GLU A 275 -8.10 10.28 7.30
C GLU A 275 -8.71 11.50 6.58
N LEU A 276 -8.81 11.49 5.25
CA LEU A 276 -9.52 12.54 4.50
C LEU A 276 -11.00 12.63 4.92
N ALA A 277 -11.67 11.48 5.11
CA ALA A 277 -13.05 11.43 5.58
C ALA A 277 -13.23 11.94 7.03
N ASN A 278 -12.18 12.00 7.82
CA ASN A 278 -12.19 12.53 9.18
C ASN A 278 -11.89 14.04 9.25
N THR A 279 -11.58 14.69 8.13
CA THR A 279 -11.29 16.14 8.10
C THR A 279 -12.57 16.98 8.00
N PRO A 280 -12.53 18.27 8.36
CA PRO A 280 -13.66 19.19 8.16
C PRO A 280 -14.07 19.34 6.68
N LEU A 281 -13.17 19.09 5.73
CA LEU A 281 -13.46 19.17 4.29
C LEU A 281 -14.52 18.15 3.86
N GLN A 282 -14.65 17.03 4.58
CA GLN A 282 -15.62 15.96 4.29
C GLN A 282 -17.05 16.51 4.12
N ALA A 283 -17.45 17.51 4.88
CA ALA A 283 -18.79 18.09 4.78
C ALA A 283 -19.09 18.75 3.42
N ARG A 284 -18.06 18.99 2.60
CA ARG A 284 -18.16 19.61 1.27
C ARG A 284 -17.89 18.63 0.12
N ILE A 285 -17.43 17.40 0.43
CA ILE A 285 -17.06 16.41 -0.58
C ILE A 285 -18.29 15.64 -1.03
N ASP A 286 -18.80 15.95 -2.23
CA ASP A 286 -19.86 15.17 -2.85
C ASP A 286 -19.32 13.96 -3.60
N TRP A 287 -18.13 14.10 -4.21
CA TRP A 287 -17.54 13.07 -5.04
C TRP A 287 -16.06 12.84 -4.70
N LEU A 288 -15.69 11.57 -4.53
CA LEU A 288 -14.31 11.11 -4.36
C LEU A 288 -13.89 10.37 -5.63
N ILE A 289 -12.72 10.72 -6.16
CA ILE A 289 -12.06 10.08 -7.31
C ILE A 289 -10.81 9.39 -6.80
N GLY A 290 -10.71 8.10 -7.03
CA GLY A 290 -9.65 7.27 -6.44
C GLY A 290 -10.05 6.71 -5.06
N PRO A 291 -9.06 6.24 -4.24
CA PRO A 291 -7.60 6.39 -4.44
C PRO A 291 -7.07 5.57 -5.62
N ALA A 292 -6.21 6.17 -6.42
CA ALA A 292 -5.58 5.50 -7.56
C ALA A 292 -4.29 6.21 -8.01
N SER A 293 -3.45 5.51 -8.76
CA SER A 293 -2.36 6.13 -9.51
C SER A 293 -2.92 6.73 -10.80
N LEU A 294 -3.01 8.05 -10.87
CA LEU A 294 -3.57 8.79 -12.01
C LEU A 294 -2.51 9.67 -12.69
N VAL A 295 -1.68 10.33 -11.90
CA VAL A 295 -0.46 11.03 -12.34
C VAL A 295 0.63 10.65 -11.37
N THR A 296 1.61 9.87 -11.81
CA THR A 296 2.70 9.37 -10.97
C THR A 296 3.99 10.16 -11.17
N ALA A 297 4.99 9.84 -10.39
CA ALA A 297 6.38 10.20 -10.57
C ALA A 297 7.22 8.93 -10.33
N LEU A 298 7.11 7.96 -11.24
CA LEU A 298 7.70 6.62 -11.13
C LEU A 298 7.27 5.93 -9.81
N ASP A 299 8.23 5.66 -8.93
CA ASP A 299 8.07 4.98 -7.65
C ASP A 299 8.05 5.95 -6.45
N MET A 300 7.79 7.24 -6.67
CA MET A 300 7.78 8.25 -5.59
C MET A 300 6.87 7.84 -4.45
N LYS A 301 7.43 7.77 -3.23
CA LYS A 301 6.69 7.43 -2.01
C LYS A 301 5.89 8.64 -1.52
N GLY A 302 4.81 8.95 -2.22
CA GLY A 302 3.99 10.12 -1.95
C GLY A 302 2.59 10.04 -2.56
N PHE A 303 1.77 11.02 -2.22
CA PHE A 303 0.42 11.18 -2.76
C PHE A 303 0.08 12.66 -2.95
N SER A 304 -0.99 12.93 -3.70
CA SER A 304 -1.53 14.29 -3.82
C SER A 304 -3.04 14.30 -3.62
N LEU A 305 -3.53 15.41 -3.07
CA LEU A 305 -4.94 15.76 -2.99
C LEU A 305 -5.22 16.85 -4.02
N THR A 306 -6.26 16.64 -4.80
CA THR A 306 -6.77 17.61 -5.76
C THR A 306 -8.24 17.87 -5.49
N THR A 307 -8.64 19.12 -5.46
CA THR A 307 -10.04 19.54 -5.32
C THR A 307 -10.48 20.26 -6.57
N ILE A 308 -11.76 20.09 -6.93
CA ILE A 308 -12.43 20.94 -7.93
C ILE A 308 -13.79 21.37 -7.40
N VAL A 309 -14.10 22.67 -7.55
CA VAL A 309 -15.41 23.21 -7.18
C VAL A 309 -16.46 22.75 -8.19
N LEU A 310 -17.57 22.21 -7.67
CA LEU A 310 -18.62 21.63 -8.49
C LEU A 310 -19.67 22.67 -8.87
N GLU A 311 -19.77 22.94 -10.16
CA GLU A 311 -20.99 23.43 -10.80
C GLU A 311 -21.66 22.31 -11.56
N GLU A 312 -22.90 22.50 -11.97
CA GLU A 312 -23.72 21.46 -12.62
C GLU A 312 -23.05 20.90 -13.88
N SER A 313 -22.44 21.76 -14.70
CA SER A 313 -21.74 21.38 -15.93
C SER A 313 -20.49 20.50 -15.63
N ILE A 314 -19.72 20.88 -14.62
CA ILE A 314 -18.52 20.16 -14.17
C ILE A 314 -18.92 18.80 -13.58
N GLU A 315 -19.92 18.77 -12.70
CA GLU A 315 -20.39 17.53 -12.10
C GLU A 315 -20.88 16.54 -13.18
N LYS A 316 -21.71 17.01 -14.14
CA LYS A 316 -22.12 16.19 -15.27
C LYS A 316 -20.94 15.65 -16.08
N ALA A 317 -19.93 16.49 -16.29
CA ALA A 317 -18.73 16.07 -17.00
C ALA A 317 -17.98 14.98 -16.22
N LEU A 318 -17.72 15.16 -14.93
CA LEU A 318 -16.97 14.20 -14.11
C LEU A 318 -17.68 12.85 -14.00
N LEU A 319 -19.02 12.85 -13.91
CA LEU A 319 -19.84 11.63 -13.76
C LEU A 319 -20.12 10.91 -15.06
N SER A 320 -19.88 11.55 -16.21
CA SER A 320 -20.18 10.93 -17.52
C SER A 320 -19.25 9.74 -17.79
N ASP A 321 -19.82 8.72 -18.46
CA ASP A 321 -19.06 7.53 -18.86
C ASP A 321 -17.96 7.89 -19.86
N VAL A 322 -16.88 7.12 -19.80
CA VAL A 322 -15.70 7.23 -20.68
C VAL A 322 -15.23 5.85 -21.13
N GLU A 323 -14.50 5.83 -22.23
CA GLU A 323 -13.86 4.62 -22.74
C GLU A 323 -12.34 4.76 -22.66
N THR A 324 -11.83 4.94 -21.43
CA THR A 324 -10.41 5.07 -21.12
C THR A 324 -9.98 4.03 -20.10
N ALA A 325 -8.72 3.61 -20.13
CA ALA A 325 -8.22 2.55 -19.25
C ALA A 325 -8.11 3.01 -17.79
N SER A 326 -7.85 4.30 -17.53
CA SER A 326 -7.37 4.74 -16.22
C SER A 326 -8.26 5.72 -15.48
N TRP A 327 -9.33 6.23 -16.09
CA TRP A 327 -10.27 7.09 -15.37
C TRP A 327 -11.00 6.33 -14.28
N GLN A 328 -10.97 6.88 -13.07
CA GLN A 328 -11.70 6.34 -11.92
C GLN A 328 -13.06 7.01 -11.82
N LYS A 329 -14.14 6.22 -11.88
CA LYS A 329 -15.51 6.73 -11.73
C LYS A 329 -15.66 7.37 -10.34
N PRO A 330 -16.12 8.64 -10.25
CA PRO A 330 -16.36 9.28 -8.96
C PRO A 330 -17.40 8.51 -8.13
N VAL A 331 -17.16 8.41 -6.84
CA VAL A 331 -18.09 7.79 -5.87
C VAL A 331 -18.46 8.77 -4.78
N GLN A 332 -19.69 8.69 -4.27
CA GLN A 332 -20.07 9.45 -3.09
C GLN A 332 -19.39 8.84 -1.85
N PRO A 333 -18.71 9.65 -1.03
CA PRO A 333 -18.18 9.17 0.22
C PRO A 333 -19.31 8.57 1.10
N ARG A 334 -19.04 7.40 1.67
CA ARG A 334 -20.05 6.69 2.46
C ARG A 334 -19.63 6.65 3.93
N THR A 335 -20.60 6.68 4.82
CA THR A 335 -20.39 6.35 6.23
C THR A 335 -20.17 4.85 6.40
N ILE A 336 -19.34 4.49 7.37
CA ILE A 336 -19.11 3.07 7.71
C ILE A 336 -20.36 2.53 8.40
N ASN A 337 -20.97 1.51 7.81
CA ASN A 337 -22.04 0.75 8.45
C ASN A 337 -21.44 -0.30 9.37
N VAL A 338 -21.74 -0.21 10.67
CA VAL A 338 -21.32 -1.20 11.65
C VAL A 338 -22.50 -2.14 11.90
N VAL A 339 -22.31 -3.43 11.66
CA VAL A 339 -23.29 -4.47 11.99
C VAL A 339 -22.87 -5.08 13.33
N PRO A 340 -23.76 -5.13 14.32
CA PRO A 340 -23.48 -5.76 15.60
C PRO A 340 -23.09 -7.22 15.42
N SER A 341 -22.04 -7.66 16.11
CA SER A 341 -21.67 -9.08 16.14
C SER A 341 -22.64 -9.84 17.03
N THR A 342 -23.12 -10.99 16.54
CA THR A 342 -23.92 -11.95 17.32
C THR A 342 -23.07 -13.09 17.91
N LEU A 343 -21.74 -13.01 17.73
CA LEU A 343 -20.83 -13.99 18.32
C LEU A 343 -20.78 -13.80 19.82
N ASP A 344 -21.44 -14.69 20.52
CA ASP A 344 -21.24 -14.90 21.95
C ASP A 344 -19.93 -15.68 22.11
N SER A 345 -18.82 -14.97 22.29
CA SER A 345 -17.56 -15.62 22.63
C SER A 345 -17.75 -16.21 24.03
N ALA A 346 -17.78 -17.51 24.13
CA ALA A 346 -17.73 -18.21 25.40
C ALA A 346 -16.43 -17.82 26.11
N ARG A 347 -16.48 -16.78 26.95
CA ARG A 347 -15.35 -16.38 27.79
C ARG A 347 -15.17 -17.40 28.87
N VAL A 348 -13.93 -17.71 29.20
CA VAL A 348 -13.61 -18.56 30.34
C VAL A 348 -14.00 -17.81 31.60
N ASP A 349 -15.06 -18.28 32.30
CA ASP A 349 -15.43 -17.74 33.60
C ASP A 349 -14.49 -18.28 34.68
N PHE A 350 -13.89 -17.40 35.45
CA PHE A 350 -12.94 -17.75 36.48
C PHE A 350 -12.94 -16.80 37.66
N THR A 351 -12.45 -17.27 38.79
CA THR A 351 -12.14 -16.45 39.96
C THR A 351 -10.62 -16.39 40.13
N PRO A 352 -10.01 -15.19 40.14
CA PRO A 352 -8.59 -15.08 40.42
C PRO A 352 -8.19 -15.73 41.75
N SER A 353 -7.03 -16.37 41.77
CA SER A 353 -6.52 -17.04 42.99
C SER A 353 -4.99 -16.99 42.99
N ALA A 354 -4.41 -17.03 44.21
CA ALA A 354 -2.97 -16.96 44.39
C ALA A 354 -2.38 -18.34 44.65
N ASN A 355 -1.35 -18.70 43.90
CA ASN A 355 -0.50 -19.86 44.13
C ASN A 355 0.94 -19.47 43.76
N PRO A 356 1.82 -19.21 44.76
CA PRO A 356 3.17 -18.75 44.51
C PRO A 356 3.98 -19.66 43.59
N GLN A 357 3.87 -20.97 43.77
CA GLN A 357 4.60 -21.96 42.98
C GLN A 357 4.19 -21.90 41.49
N VAL A 358 2.89 -21.87 41.22
CA VAL A 358 2.37 -21.79 39.84
C VAL A 358 2.69 -20.42 39.26
N GLY A 359 2.56 -19.35 40.06
CA GLY A 359 2.93 -18.00 39.64
C GLY A 359 4.39 -17.87 39.22
N ASP A 360 5.31 -18.51 39.96
CA ASP A 360 6.74 -18.54 39.62
C ASP A 360 6.97 -19.25 38.29
N TYR A 361 6.30 -20.38 38.01
CA TYR A 361 6.42 -21.05 36.70
C TYR A 361 5.91 -20.17 35.56
N VAL A 362 4.77 -19.50 35.74
CA VAL A 362 4.23 -18.58 34.73
C VAL A 362 5.20 -17.41 34.50
N ALA A 363 5.76 -16.84 35.57
CA ALA A 363 6.71 -15.73 35.46
C ALA A 363 7.98 -16.14 34.70
N GLN A 364 8.53 -17.33 34.98
CA GLN A 364 9.72 -17.84 34.31
C GLN A 364 9.50 -18.07 32.81
N VAL A 365 8.37 -18.73 32.45
CA VAL A 365 8.04 -18.99 31.05
C VAL A 365 7.82 -17.69 30.28
N THR A 366 7.05 -16.77 30.84
CA THR A 366 6.76 -15.50 30.17
C THR A 366 8.01 -14.61 30.09
N GLY A 367 8.83 -14.55 31.14
CA GLY A 367 10.09 -13.83 31.14
C GLY A 367 11.05 -14.35 30.06
N ALA A 368 11.26 -15.67 29.99
CA ALA A 368 12.12 -16.27 28.98
C ALA A 368 11.69 -15.94 27.55
N LEU A 369 10.38 -15.98 27.25
CA LEU A 369 9.87 -15.68 25.91
C LEU A 369 10.00 -14.18 25.57
N ILE A 370 9.84 -13.28 26.53
CA ILE A 370 10.02 -11.84 26.34
C ILE A 370 11.48 -11.51 26.06
N ASP A 371 12.41 -12.09 26.83
CA ASP A 371 13.85 -11.84 26.69
C ASP A 371 14.41 -12.38 25.35
N LEU A 372 13.75 -13.35 24.76
CA LEU A 372 14.15 -13.98 23.50
C LEU A 372 13.64 -13.26 22.24
N GLU A 373 12.84 -12.21 22.35
CA GLU A 373 12.15 -11.58 21.23
C GLU A 373 13.08 -11.26 20.04
N GLU A 374 14.15 -10.48 20.30
CA GLU A 374 15.08 -10.06 19.26
C GLU A 374 15.84 -11.25 18.65
N HIS A 375 16.23 -12.21 19.48
CA HIS A 375 16.96 -13.38 19.03
C HIS A 375 16.10 -14.28 18.13
N LEU A 376 14.86 -14.53 18.51
CA LEU A 376 13.91 -15.34 17.71
C LEU A 376 13.56 -14.64 16.40
N ASN A 377 13.36 -13.33 16.40
CA ASN A 377 13.16 -12.55 15.17
C ASN A 377 14.37 -12.66 14.23
N ALA A 378 15.59 -12.61 14.77
CA ALA A 378 16.82 -12.76 13.98
C ALA A 378 16.99 -14.19 13.42
N LEU A 379 16.55 -15.22 14.13
CA LEU A 379 16.51 -16.59 13.62
C LEU A 379 15.45 -16.73 12.52
N ASP A 380 14.26 -16.21 12.77
CA ASP A 380 13.15 -16.29 11.85
C ASP A 380 13.39 -15.51 10.55
N ALA A 381 14.04 -14.36 10.60
CA ALA A 381 14.43 -13.58 9.43
C ALA A 381 15.29 -14.35 8.41
N LYS A 382 15.92 -15.46 8.83
CA LYS A 382 16.69 -16.34 7.93
C LYS A 382 15.85 -17.41 7.25
N VAL A 383 14.70 -17.77 7.84
CA VAL A 383 13.89 -18.93 7.42
C VAL A 383 12.38 -18.63 7.37
N GLY A 384 11.98 -17.39 7.61
CA GLY A 384 10.59 -16.92 7.67
C GLY A 384 10.50 -15.43 7.37
N ASP A 385 9.58 -14.74 8.02
CA ASP A 385 9.32 -13.31 7.85
C ASP A 385 9.83 -12.42 9.00
N GLY A 386 10.51 -13.02 9.99
CA GLY A 386 11.21 -12.29 11.06
C GLY A 386 10.30 -11.83 12.20
N ASP A 387 9.12 -12.42 12.41
CA ASP A 387 8.14 -11.98 13.40
C ASP A 387 7.84 -12.98 14.52
N THR A 388 8.45 -14.18 14.49
CA THR A 388 8.19 -15.24 15.49
C THR A 388 8.47 -14.78 16.92
N GLY A 389 9.56 -14.04 17.15
CA GLY A 389 9.89 -13.50 18.46
C GLY A 389 8.86 -12.52 18.98
N SER A 390 8.45 -11.57 18.14
CA SER A 390 7.42 -10.57 18.48
C SER A 390 6.08 -11.23 18.77
N THR A 391 5.72 -12.28 18.03
CA THR A 391 4.50 -13.06 18.26
C THR A 391 4.50 -13.76 19.61
N PHE A 392 5.57 -14.47 19.97
CA PHE A 392 5.68 -15.13 21.27
C PHE A 392 5.77 -14.14 22.43
N ALA A 393 6.54 -13.07 22.27
CA ALA A 393 6.66 -12.03 23.30
C ALA A 393 5.34 -11.30 23.55
N ALA A 394 4.52 -11.05 22.52
CA ALA A 394 3.19 -10.46 22.69
C ALA A 394 2.29 -11.35 23.56
N GLY A 395 2.23 -12.65 23.29
CA GLY A 395 1.50 -13.62 24.12
C GLY A 395 2.03 -13.67 25.54
N ALA A 396 3.35 -13.72 25.70
CA ALA A 396 3.99 -13.75 27.00
C ALA A 396 3.73 -12.48 27.84
N ARG A 397 3.77 -11.29 27.22
CA ARG A 397 3.44 -10.01 27.90
C ARG A 397 2.00 -9.97 28.40
N GLU A 398 1.04 -10.45 27.61
CA GLU A 398 -0.38 -10.52 28.02
C GLU A 398 -0.52 -11.36 29.29
N ILE A 399 0.08 -12.55 29.32
CA ILE A 399 -0.01 -13.44 30.48
C ILE A 399 0.76 -12.89 31.69
N ALA A 400 1.93 -12.28 31.47
CA ALA A 400 2.71 -11.64 32.53
C ALA A 400 1.97 -10.45 33.15
N ASP A 401 1.27 -9.63 32.35
CA ASP A 401 0.43 -8.53 32.84
C ASP A 401 -0.73 -9.04 33.69
N LEU A 402 -1.43 -10.07 33.25
CA LEU A 402 -2.49 -10.73 34.04
C LEU A 402 -1.94 -11.28 35.37
N LEU A 403 -0.75 -11.87 35.37
CA LEU A 403 -0.09 -12.35 36.56
C LEU A 403 0.22 -11.19 37.52
N GLN A 404 0.85 -10.11 37.03
CA GLN A 404 1.18 -8.94 37.81
C GLN A 404 -0.05 -8.27 38.42
N ARG A 405 -1.15 -8.22 37.71
CA ARG A 405 -2.45 -7.70 38.18
C ARG A 405 -3.18 -8.67 39.10
N GLN A 406 -2.64 -9.84 39.37
CA GLN A 406 -3.27 -10.91 40.15
C GLN A 406 -4.64 -11.37 39.57
N GLN A 407 -4.72 -11.43 38.26
CA GLN A 407 -5.95 -11.76 37.53
C GLN A 407 -5.90 -13.18 36.91
N LEU A 408 -5.07 -14.08 37.45
CA LEU A 408 -5.01 -15.47 36.99
C LEU A 408 -5.58 -16.43 38.03
N PRO A 409 -6.26 -17.51 37.60
CA PRO A 409 -6.80 -18.56 38.50
C PRO A 409 -5.71 -19.59 38.83
N LEU A 410 -4.66 -19.19 39.58
CA LEU A 410 -3.45 -20.01 39.80
C LEU A 410 -3.70 -21.30 40.60
N ASN A 411 -4.80 -21.40 41.35
CA ASN A 411 -5.19 -22.65 42.07
C ASN A 411 -6.07 -23.60 41.24
N ASP A 412 -6.47 -23.17 40.03
CA ASP A 412 -7.31 -23.96 39.13
C ASP A 412 -6.58 -24.11 37.79
N LEU A 413 -5.70 -25.11 37.68
CA LEU A 413 -4.89 -25.35 36.49
C LEU A 413 -5.72 -25.62 35.23
N PRO A 414 -6.82 -26.40 35.25
CA PRO A 414 -7.69 -26.54 34.10
C PRO A 414 -8.16 -25.19 33.52
N THR A 415 -8.68 -24.32 34.38
CA THR A 415 -9.18 -23.01 34.01
C THR A 415 -8.04 -22.06 33.62
N LEU A 416 -6.88 -22.12 34.29
CA LEU A 416 -5.68 -21.34 33.91
C LEU A 416 -5.23 -21.67 32.48
N PHE A 417 -5.13 -22.93 32.11
CA PHE A 417 -4.75 -23.36 30.79
C PHE A 417 -5.76 -22.94 29.71
N ALA A 418 -7.07 -23.10 30.02
CA ALA A 418 -8.13 -22.64 29.12
C ALA A 418 -8.07 -21.10 28.89
N LEU A 419 -7.84 -20.34 29.97
CA LEU A 419 -7.68 -18.88 29.88
C LEU A 419 -6.44 -18.48 29.08
N ILE A 420 -5.30 -19.15 29.29
CA ILE A 420 -4.09 -18.90 28.48
C ILE A 420 -4.41 -19.15 27.01
N GLY A 421 -5.03 -20.27 26.66
CA GLY A 421 -5.43 -20.58 25.30
C GLY A 421 -6.32 -19.50 24.67
N GLU A 422 -7.35 -19.03 25.40
CA GLU A 422 -8.23 -17.94 24.97
C GLU A 422 -7.45 -16.64 24.69
N ARG A 423 -6.58 -16.24 25.62
CA ARG A 423 -5.80 -14.99 25.47
C ARG A 423 -4.83 -15.05 24.31
N LEU A 424 -4.12 -16.16 24.14
CA LEU A 424 -3.16 -16.31 23.04
C LEU A 424 -3.83 -16.25 21.68
N THR A 425 -5.08 -16.70 21.52
CA THR A 425 -5.84 -16.56 20.26
C THR A 425 -6.05 -15.08 19.88
N VAL A 426 -6.21 -14.21 20.88
CA VAL A 426 -6.48 -12.78 20.65
C VAL A 426 -5.19 -12.00 20.35
N VAL A 427 -4.10 -12.28 21.08
CA VAL A 427 -2.90 -11.41 21.04
C VAL A 427 -1.78 -11.96 20.16
N MET A 428 -1.71 -13.25 19.94
CA MET A 428 -0.76 -13.86 19.03
C MET A 428 -1.41 -14.01 17.65
N GLY A 429 -0.95 -13.26 16.68
CA GLY A 429 -1.43 -13.36 15.30
C GLY A 429 -1.05 -14.68 14.61
N GLY A 430 -1.67 -14.95 13.47
CA GLY A 430 -1.29 -16.04 12.57
C GLY A 430 -1.55 -17.45 13.11
N SER A 431 -0.89 -18.44 12.51
CA SER A 431 -1.05 -19.86 12.86
C SER A 431 -0.49 -20.22 14.23
N SER A 432 0.57 -19.55 14.69
CA SER A 432 1.21 -19.83 15.98
C SER A 432 0.27 -19.58 17.15
N GLY A 433 -0.49 -18.48 17.13
CA GLY A 433 -1.48 -18.18 18.19
C GLY A 433 -2.58 -19.22 18.25
N VAL A 434 -3.11 -19.65 17.11
CA VAL A 434 -4.15 -20.69 17.04
C VAL A 434 -3.61 -22.04 17.51
N LEU A 435 -2.41 -22.44 17.10
CA LEU A 435 -1.79 -23.70 17.53
C LEU A 435 -1.54 -23.72 19.03
N MET A 436 -1.01 -22.63 19.61
CA MET A 436 -0.83 -22.51 21.05
C MET A 436 -2.16 -22.51 21.82
N SER A 437 -3.19 -21.88 21.27
CA SER A 437 -4.54 -21.94 21.85
C SER A 437 -5.09 -23.37 21.86
N ILE A 438 -4.95 -24.11 20.78
CA ILE A 438 -5.33 -25.52 20.68
C ILE A 438 -4.60 -26.35 21.74
N PHE A 439 -3.28 -26.14 21.84
CA PHE A 439 -2.44 -26.82 22.81
C PHE A 439 -2.92 -26.60 24.25
N PHE A 440 -3.07 -25.35 24.67
CA PHE A 440 -3.47 -25.02 26.04
C PHE A 440 -4.94 -25.42 26.35
N THR A 441 -5.84 -25.24 25.38
CA THR A 441 -7.24 -25.64 25.54
C THR A 441 -7.38 -27.15 25.75
N ALA A 442 -6.70 -27.96 24.93
CA ALA A 442 -6.73 -29.42 25.07
C ALA A 442 -6.04 -29.88 26.35
N ALA A 443 -4.94 -29.25 26.73
CA ALA A 443 -4.26 -29.52 28.00
C ALA A 443 -5.18 -29.19 29.21
N GLY A 444 -5.84 -28.02 29.18
CA GLY A 444 -6.81 -27.65 30.23
C GLY A 444 -7.97 -28.64 30.38
N GLN A 445 -8.53 -29.08 29.25
CA GLN A 445 -9.59 -30.13 29.27
C GLN A 445 -9.09 -31.44 29.88
N LYS A 446 -7.87 -31.85 29.56
CA LYS A 446 -7.28 -33.09 30.10
C LYS A 446 -6.99 -32.99 31.58
N LEU A 447 -6.51 -31.83 32.05
CA LEU A 447 -6.38 -31.54 33.49
C LEU A 447 -7.71 -31.62 34.22
N GLY A 448 -8.77 -31.07 33.64
CA GLY A 448 -10.15 -31.16 34.20
C GLY A 448 -10.71 -32.59 34.31
N GLN A 449 -10.11 -33.55 33.60
CA GLN A 449 -10.40 -34.97 33.70
C GLN A 449 -9.55 -35.68 34.76
N GLY A 450 -8.70 -34.97 35.51
CA GLY A 450 -7.86 -35.50 36.57
C GLY A 450 -6.51 -36.06 36.11
N ALA A 451 -6.07 -35.75 34.89
CA ALA A 451 -4.74 -36.14 34.41
C ALA A 451 -3.64 -35.33 35.09
N SER A 452 -2.42 -35.86 35.12
CA SER A 452 -1.22 -35.12 35.53
C SER A 452 -0.89 -34.00 34.53
N VAL A 453 -0.06 -33.04 34.95
CA VAL A 453 0.37 -31.94 34.08
C VAL A 453 1.11 -32.45 32.83
N ALA A 454 1.99 -33.47 33.00
CA ALA A 454 2.71 -34.09 31.89
C ALA A 454 1.77 -34.73 30.84
N GLU A 455 0.77 -35.52 31.33
CA GLU A 455 -0.24 -36.11 30.45
C GLU A 455 -1.11 -35.06 29.75
N ALA A 456 -1.46 -33.99 30.44
CA ALA A 456 -2.23 -32.90 29.89
C ALA A 456 -1.47 -32.13 28.79
N LEU A 457 -0.22 -31.77 29.02
CA LEU A 457 0.63 -31.14 28.02
C LEU A 457 0.83 -32.04 26.80
N ASN A 458 0.99 -33.35 27.01
CA ASN A 458 1.08 -34.29 25.89
C ASN A 458 -0.23 -34.36 25.09
N ALA A 459 -1.40 -34.32 25.76
CA ALA A 459 -2.70 -34.26 25.07
C ALA A 459 -2.83 -32.96 24.25
N GLY A 460 -2.30 -31.84 24.77
CA GLY A 460 -2.21 -30.59 24.05
C GLY A 460 -1.35 -30.70 22.78
N LEU A 461 -0.18 -31.36 22.89
CA LEU A 461 0.69 -31.62 21.75
C LEU A 461 0.00 -32.48 20.68
N GLU A 462 -0.65 -33.59 21.06
CA GLU A 462 -1.36 -34.44 20.11
C GLU A 462 -2.47 -33.67 19.35
N GLN A 463 -3.18 -32.78 20.05
CA GLN A 463 -4.20 -31.98 19.42
C GLN A 463 -3.61 -30.90 18.50
N MET A 464 -2.46 -30.31 18.89
CA MET A 464 -1.70 -29.38 18.04
C MET A 464 -1.21 -30.09 16.77
N LYS A 465 -0.69 -31.31 16.87
CA LYS A 465 -0.26 -32.13 15.73
C LYS A 465 -1.44 -32.46 14.81
N PHE A 466 -2.57 -32.85 15.39
CA PHE A 466 -3.77 -33.22 14.63
C PHE A 466 -4.29 -32.08 13.74
N TYR A 467 -4.41 -30.87 14.28
CA TYR A 467 -4.89 -29.71 13.51
C TYR A 467 -3.78 -29.05 12.68
N GLY A 468 -2.54 -29.03 13.18
CA GLY A 468 -1.40 -28.41 12.51
C GLY A 468 -0.82 -29.24 11.35
N GLY A 469 -1.04 -30.56 11.39
CA GLY A 469 -0.53 -31.47 10.36
C GLY A 469 0.98 -31.67 10.38
N ALA A 470 1.69 -31.18 11.40
CA ALA A 470 3.13 -31.33 11.55
C ALA A 470 3.47 -32.40 12.60
N ASP A 471 4.62 -33.05 12.42
CA ASP A 471 5.16 -34.03 13.36
C ASP A 471 6.65 -33.75 13.66
N GLU A 472 7.26 -34.57 14.53
CA GLU A 472 8.70 -34.53 14.76
C GLU A 472 9.45 -34.84 13.45
N GLY A 473 10.43 -34.02 13.10
CA GLY A 473 11.16 -34.06 11.83
C GLY A 473 10.71 -33.04 10.80
N ASP A 474 9.55 -32.37 11.02
CA ASP A 474 9.01 -31.36 10.11
C ASP A 474 9.64 -29.96 10.28
N ARG A 475 10.61 -29.83 11.15
CA ARG A 475 11.33 -28.59 11.44
C ARG A 475 10.42 -27.48 11.96
N THR A 476 9.79 -27.76 13.10
CA THR A 476 8.88 -26.87 13.81
C THR A 476 9.16 -26.90 15.33
N MET A 477 8.39 -26.14 16.12
CA MET A 477 8.46 -26.22 17.58
C MET A 477 8.21 -27.65 18.12
N ILE A 478 7.51 -28.51 17.37
CA ILE A 478 7.20 -29.90 17.75
C ILE A 478 8.49 -30.71 17.90
N ASP A 479 9.52 -30.42 17.11
CA ASP A 479 10.82 -31.11 17.18
C ASP A 479 11.50 -30.98 18.54
N ALA A 480 11.25 -29.90 19.27
CA ALA A 480 11.73 -29.70 20.64
C ALA A 480 10.65 -30.09 21.68
N LEU A 481 9.38 -29.80 21.43
CA LEU A 481 8.30 -29.99 22.37
C LEU A 481 8.00 -31.48 22.61
N GLN A 482 7.93 -32.27 21.55
CA GLN A 482 7.60 -33.70 21.65
C GLN A 482 8.62 -34.47 22.50
N PRO A 483 9.96 -34.40 22.26
CA PRO A 483 10.92 -35.09 23.09
C PRO A 483 10.97 -34.57 24.53
N ALA A 484 10.74 -33.25 24.75
CA ALA A 484 10.66 -32.69 26.10
C ALA A 484 9.48 -33.27 26.90
N LEU A 485 8.30 -33.34 26.30
CA LEU A 485 7.11 -33.90 26.96
C LEU A 485 7.21 -35.40 27.14
N ALA A 486 7.84 -36.12 26.23
CA ALA A 486 8.14 -37.55 26.42
C ALA A 486 9.07 -37.78 27.63
N ALA A 487 10.07 -36.93 27.84
CA ALA A 487 10.93 -36.98 29.02
C ALA A 487 10.14 -36.69 30.32
N LEU A 488 9.24 -35.70 30.31
CA LEU A 488 8.37 -35.41 31.46
C LEU A 488 7.34 -36.54 31.76
N LEU A 489 6.87 -37.24 30.74
CA LEU A 489 6.01 -38.40 30.95
C LEU A 489 6.74 -39.57 31.61
N ALA A 490 8.02 -39.75 31.27
CA ALA A 490 8.86 -40.80 31.88
C ALA A 490 9.28 -40.42 33.31
N GLU A 491 9.67 -39.16 33.53
CA GLU A 491 10.12 -38.64 34.81
C GLU A 491 9.52 -37.26 35.10
N PRO A 492 8.30 -37.17 35.68
CA PRO A 492 7.50 -35.94 35.78
C PRO A 492 8.17 -34.73 36.49
N GLU A 493 9.16 -34.96 37.35
CA GLU A 493 9.85 -33.90 38.09
C GLU A 493 11.24 -33.56 37.49
N ASN A 494 11.67 -34.29 36.47
CA ASN A 494 13.03 -34.12 35.89
C ASN A 494 13.02 -33.09 34.75
N LEU A 495 12.94 -31.81 35.14
CA LEU A 495 13.02 -30.68 34.20
C LEU A 495 14.36 -30.60 33.45
N GLN A 496 15.44 -31.08 34.03
CA GLN A 496 16.76 -31.14 33.37
C GLN A 496 16.74 -32.13 32.19
N ALA A 497 16.14 -33.29 32.37
CA ALA A 497 15.97 -34.26 31.27
C ALA A 497 15.08 -33.71 30.17
N ALA A 498 13.99 -33.02 30.53
CA ALA A 498 13.11 -32.37 29.57
C ALA A 498 13.83 -31.27 28.77
N PHE A 499 14.62 -30.42 29.43
CA PHE A 499 15.45 -29.42 28.74
C PHE A 499 16.49 -30.08 27.80
N ALA A 500 17.21 -31.09 28.27
CA ALA A 500 18.19 -31.77 27.42
C ALA A 500 17.55 -32.38 26.16
N ALA A 501 16.36 -32.96 26.31
CA ALA A 501 15.57 -33.50 25.19
C ALA A 501 15.09 -32.42 24.24
N ALA A 502 14.57 -31.29 24.78
CA ALA A 502 14.15 -30.13 23.99
C ALA A 502 15.29 -29.54 23.18
N GLN A 503 16.47 -29.34 23.82
CA GLN A 503 17.67 -28.80 23.18
C GLN A 503 18.15 -29.70 22.05
N ALA A 504 18.22 -31.00 22.29
CA ALA A 504 18.61 -31.98 21.27
C ALA A 504 17.62 -31.97 20.07
N GLY A 505 16.32 -31.77 20.34
CA GLY A 505 15.29 -31.60 19.31
C GLY A 505 15.50 -30.33 18.49
N ALA A 506 15.72 -29.21 19.16
CA ALA A 506 16.00 -27.94 18.50
C ALA A 506 17.29 -27.99 17.66
N ASP A 507 18.35 -28.61 18.17
CA ASP A 507 19.63 -28.78 17.45
C ASP A 507 19.45 -29.62 16.17
N ARG A 508 18.59 -30.63 16.19
CA ARG A 508 18.29 -31.45 14.99
C ARG A 508 17.69 -30.61 13.87
N THR A 509 16.94 -29.55 14.16
CA THR A 509 16.36 -28.68 13.12
C THR A 509 17.42 -27.99 12.27
N CYS A 510 18.63 -27.74 12.81
CA CYS A 510 19.76 -27.20 12.05
C CYS A 510 20.29 -28.16 10.97
N GLN A 511 20.05 -29.46 11.13
CA GLN A 511 20.53 -30.50 10.22
C GLN A 511 19.50 -30.86 9.14
N SER A 512 18.26 -30.38 9.28
CA SER A 512 17.19 -30.64 8.35
C SER A 512 17.32 -29.82 7.08
N SER A 513 17.41 -30.51 5.93
CA SER A 513 17.43 -29.88 4.60
C SER A 513 16.04 -29.59 4.04
N LYS A 514 14.99 -30.00 4.74
CA LYS A 514 13.58 -29.80 4.38
C LYS A 514 12.77 -29.45 5.62
N ALA A 515 11.73 -28.66 5.43
CA ALA A 515 10.69 -28.43 6.43
C ALA A 515 9.38 -29.03 5.90
N GLY A 516 8.67 -29.79 6.76
CA GLY A 516 7.40 -30.42 6.40
C GLY A 516 6.21 -29.51 6.59
N ALA A 517 6.35 -28.45 7.42
CA ALA A 517 5.26 -27.53 7.76
C ALA A 517 5.76 -26.09 7.97
N GLY A 518 4.83 -25.16 8.15
CA GLY A 518 5.13 -23.74 8.35
C GLY A 518 5.68 -23.05 7.12
N ARG A 519 6.10 -21.77 7.28
CA ARG A 519 6.66 -20.95 6.17
C ARG A 519 7.98 -21.49 5.63
N ALA A 520 8.76 -22.13 6.49
CA ALA A 520 10.01 -22.77 6.10
C ALA A 520 9.84 -23.90 5.04
N SER A 521 8.64 -24.46 4.90
CA SER A 521 8.35 -25.50 3.89
C SER A 521 8.43 -25.02 2.44
N TYR A 522 8.44 -23.72 2.21
CA TYR A 522 8.59 -23.09 0.89
C TYR A 522 10.04 -22.76 0.54
N LEU A 523 10.99 -23.00 1.45
CA LEU A 523 12.39 -22.67 1.27
C LEU A 523 13.19 -23.86 0.71
N ASN A 524 14.29 -23.53 0.03
CA ASN A 524 15.24 -24.52 -0.44
C ASN A 524 16.15 -25.02 0.69
N SER A 525 16.86 -26.13 0.47
CA SER A 525 17.77 -26.75 1.43
C SER A 525 18.89 -25.82 1.90
N ASP A 526 19.41 -24.98 1.01
CA ASP A 526 20.55 -24.11 1.33
C ASP A 526 20.17 -23.00 2.34
N SER A 527 18.89 -22.57 2.32
CA SER A 527 18.37 -21.60 3.29
C SER A 527 18.06 -22.21 4.66
N LEU A 528 17.81 -23.52 4.72
CA LEU A 528 17.42 -24.24 5.95
C LEU A 528 18.61 -24.78 6.72
N LEU A 529 19.60 -25.37 6.03
CA LEU A 529 20.76 -26.00 6.67
C LEU A 529 21.57 -24.98 7.51
N GLY A 530 21.94 -25.39 8.71
CA GLY A 530 22.70 -24.57 9.64
C GLY A 530 21.89 -23.51 10.39
N ASN A 531 20.60 -23.35 10.09
CA ASN A 531 19.70 -22.43 10.78
C ASN A 531 18.73 -23.22 11.67
N MET A 532 18.67 -22.85 12.96
CA MET A 532 17.73 -23.46 13.91
C MET A 532 16.31 -22.96 13.65
N ASP A 533 15.31 -23.83 13.85
CA ASP A 533 13.91 -23.39 13.85
C ASP A 533 13.63 -22.47 15.05
N PRO A 534 13.08 -21.25 14.85
CA PRO A 534 12.86 -20.30 15.93
C PRO A 534 11.86 -20.81 16.98
N GLY A 535 10.82 -21.57 16.57
CA GLY A 535 9.86 -22.17 17.48
C GLY A 535 10.46 -23.28 18.34
N ALA A 536 11.28 -24.15 17.74
CA ALA A 536 12.01 -25.18 18.47
C ALA A 536 13.00 -24.58 19.48
N HIS A 537 13.70 -23.51 19.09
CA HIS A 537 14.58 -22.78 19.99
C HIS A 537 13.83 -22.16 21.17
N ALA A 538 12.70 -21.52 20.91
CA ALA A 538 11.84 -20.95 21.96
C ALA A 538 11.44 -22.01 22.99
N VAL A 539 10.98 -23.19 22.54
CA VAL A 539 10.63 -24.32 23.43
C VAL A 539 11.82 -24.77 24.26
N ALA A 540 12.98 -24.95 23.65
CA ALA A 540 14.20 -25.36 24.37
C ALA A 540 14.57 -24.35 25.47
N MET A 541 14.47 -23.06 25.20
CA MET A 541 14.80 -22.00 26.17
C MET A 541 13.75 -21.89 27.29
N VAL A 542 12.48 -22.14 27.01
CA VAL A 542 11.44 -22.27 28.05
C VAL A 542 11.78 -23.41 29.00
N PHE A 543 12.10 -24.60 28.51
CA PHE A 543 12.50 -25.72 29.36
C PHE A 543 13.80 -25.47 30.11
N LYS A 544 14.75 -24.72 29.51
CA LYS A 544 15.96 -24.26 30.19
C LYS A 544 15.63 -23.40 31.42
N ALA A 545 14.81 -22.35 31.22
CA ALA A 545 14.39 -21.46 32.30
C ALA A 545 13.71 -22.22 33.45
N LEU A 546 12.86 -23.18 33.11
CA LEU A 546 12.20 -24.04 34.11
C LEU A 546 13.16 -24.97 34.84
N ALA A 547 14.23 -25.46 34.20
CA ALA A 547 15.21 -26.37 34.74
C ALA A 547 16.27 -25.68 35.62
N GLU A 548 16.54 -24.41 35.43
CA GLU A 548 17.52 -23.59 36.19
C GLU A 548 16.95 -23.05 37.52
N ARG A 549 15.81 -23.54 37.97
CA ARG A 549 15.11 -23.16 39.20
C ARG A 549 15.78 -23.64 40.50
#